data_0e9fbf39f12eabdb68aa2ede4e930744
#
_entry.id   0e9fbf39f12eabdb68aa2ede4e930744
#
_cell.length_a   1.000
_cell.length_b   1.000
_cell.length_c   1.000
_cell.angle_alpha   90.00
_cell.angle_beta   90.00
_cell.angle_gamma   90.00
#
_symmetry.space_group_name_H-M   'P 1'
#
loop_
_entity.id
_entity.type
_entity.pdbx_description
1 polymer ?
#
loop_
_entity_poly.entity_id
_entity_poly.type
_entity_poly.pdbx_seq_one_letter_code
_entity_poly.pdbx_strand_id
1 'polypeptide(L)'
;AAKGLMLSVYQNRRWDADFLTVREIISNGLLGRLVEYESTFARYRNFIKPDTWKETGNSGGGLTYNLGSHLIDQAVLLFGMPEAVFADIDILRTDGKVDDYFMIRFIRPSLAPDVKVTLKASYLMREAEPRFVLHGTLGSFVKCGTDKQEAALLRGEMPDQPCWGEETEAELGWIHTEIDRQEISRRYPGIPGNYGGFYQNIYEHLRLGKPLQTGAHDILNVIRVIEAAYRSQQERKIIELK
;
A
#
# COMPACT_ATOMS: atom_id res chain seq x y z
N ALA A 1 -24.04 10.98 -2.56
CA ALA A 1 -24.22 12.28 -3.22
C ALA A 1 -25.66 12.79 -3.11
N ALA A 2 -26.68 11.97 -3.39
CA ALA A 2 -28.09 12.43 -3.42
C ALA A 2 -28.65 12.96 -2.08
N LYS A 3 -28.03 12.63 -0.94
CA LYS A 3 -28.46 13.09 0.39
C LYS A 3 -27.49 14.08 1.04
N GLY A 4 -26.45 14.54 0.33
CA GLY A 4 -25.44 15.45 0.89
C GLY A 4 -24.61 14.87 2.05
N LEU A 5 -24.59 13.54 2.21
CA LEU A 5 -23.85 12.87 3.27
C LEU A 5 -22.42 12.58 2.82
N MET A 6 -21.45 12.74 3.73
CA MET A 6 -20.07 12.35 3.55
C MET A 6 -19.94 10.83 3.66
N LEU A 7 -19.15 10.24 2.77
CA LEU A 7 -18.66 8.87 2.87
C LEU A 7 -17.13 8.89 2.77
N SER A 8 -16.45 8.40 3.79
CA SER A 8 -15.01 8.20 3.82
C SER A 8 -14.70 6.77 4.22
N VAL A 9 -13.64 6.20 3.66
CA VAL A 9 -13.18 4.84 3.99
C VAL A 9 -11.83 4.92 4.66
N TYR A 10 -11.64 4.12 5.71
CA TYR A 10 -10.44 4.16 6.56
C TYR A 10 -9.22 3.55 5.85
N GLN A 11 -8.68 4.27 4.86
CA GLN A 11 -7.40 3.94 4.21
C GLN A 11 -6.23 4.51 5.05
N ASN A 12 -6.14 4.07 6.29
CA ASN A 12 -5.17 4.55 7.28
C ASN A 12 -3.72 4.39 6.84
N ARG A 13 -3.41 3.42 5.98
CA ARG A 13 -2.04 3.18 5.52
C ARG A 13 -1.50 4.24 4.56
N ARG A 14 -2.30 5.23 4.18
CA ARG A 14 -1.80 6.47 3.57
C ARG A 14 -0.93 7.30 4.55
N TRP A 15 -1.08 7.03 5.85
CA TRP A 15 -0.36 7.67 6.95
C TRP A 15 0.61 6.71 7.67
N ASP A 16 0.96 5.58 7.07
CA ASP A 16 2.05 4.73 7.51
C ASP A 16 3.39 5.46 7.32
N ALA A 17 4.31 5.36 8.26
CA ALA A 17 5.64 5.99 8.21
C ALA A 17 6.42 5.58 6.95
N ASP A 18 6.37 4.29 6.62
CA ASP A 18 7.03 3.73 5.45
C ASP A 18 6.49 4.34 4.14
N PHE A 19 5.16 4.51 4.02
CA PHE A 19 4.55 5.10 2.84
C PHE A 19 4.75 6.61 2.74
N LEU A 20 4.68 7.34 3.85
CA LEU A 20 4.97 8.79 3.88
C LEU A 20 6.40 9.05 3.42
N THR A 21 7.35 8.24 3.88
CA THR A 21 8.77 8.31 3.47
C THR A 21 8.93 8.03 1.97
N VAL A 22 8.26 6.99 1.44
CA VAL A 22 8.25 6.69 0.00
C VAL A 22 7.73 7.86 -0.82
N ARG A 23 6.63 8.48 -0.38
CA ARG A 23 6.07 9.67 -1.05
C ARG A 23 7.05 10.83 -1.09
N GLU A 24 7.74 11.09 0.01
CA GLU A 24 8.76 12.13 0.08
C GLU A 24 9.92 11.87 -0.88
N ILE A 25 10.46 10.66 -0.90
CA ILE A 25 11.56 10.27 -1.79
C ILE A 25 11.18 10.46 -3.26
N ILE A 26 9.97 10.04 -3.65
CA ILE A 26 9.47 10.19 -5.02
C ILE A 26 9.24 11.67 -5.35
N SER A 27 8.59 12.42 -4.46
CA SER A 27 8.25 13.84 -4.70
C SER A 27 9.48 14.73 -4.79
N ASN A 28 10.53 14.42 -4.04
CA ASN A 28 11.81 15.14 -4.08
C ASN A 28 12.74 14.68 -5.22
N GLY A 29 12.34 13.69 -6.02
CA GLY A 29 13.11 13.19 -7.15
C GLY A 29 14.44 12.54 -6.77
N LEU A 30 14.59 12.06 -5.53
CA LEU A 30 15.87 11.57 -4.99
C LEU A 30 16.43 10.36 -5.72
N LEU A 31 15.59 9.64 -6.47
CA LEU A 31 15.99 8.49 -7.29
C LEU A 31 16.06 8.82 -8.79
N GLY A 32 15.93 10.12 -9.17
CA GLY A 32 15.75 10.51 -10.55
C GLY A 32 14.38 10.07 -11.09
N ARG A 33 14.28 9.72 -12.36
CA ARG A 33 13.06 9.16 -12.94
C ARG A 33 12.85 7.75 -12.39
N LEU A 34 11.73 7.54 -11.69
CA LEU A 34 11.38 6.23 -11.16
C LEU A 34 11.12 5.23 -12.32
N VAL A 35 11.65 4.04 -12.20
CA VAL A 35 11.54 2.95 -13.18
C VAL A 35 10.73 1.79 -12.65
N GLU A 36 10.90 1.46 -11.35
CA GLU A 36 10.27 0.32 -10.73
C GLU A 36 9.83 0.66 -9.30
N TYR A 37 8.67 0.17 -8.95
CA TYR A 37 8.08 0.23 -7.61
C TYR A 37 7.52 -1.14 -7.26
N GLU A 38 8.03 -1.71 -6.20
CA GLU A 38 7.50 -2.92 -5.61
C GLU A 38 7.01 -2.64 -4.19
N SER A 39 5.87 -3.18 -3.84
CA SER A 39 5.29 -3.09 -2.52
C SER A 39 4.77 -4.44 -2.05
N THR A 40 5.31 -4.93 -0.93
CA THR A 40 5.03 -6.28 -0.44
C THR A 40 4.52 -6.26 1.00
N PHE A 41 3.43 -7.01 1.27
CA PHE A 41 3.07 -7.41 2.62
C PHE A 41 3.42 -8.88 2.85
N ALA A 42 4.58 -9.11 3.45
CA ALA A 42 5.02 -10.43 3.88
C ALA A 42 4.44 -10.78 5.26
N ARG A 43 3.75 -11.90 5.37
CA ARG A 43 3.26 -12.44 6.64
C ARG A 43 3.41 -13.95 6.65
N TYR A 44 3.60 -14.53 7.86
CA TYR A 44 3.52 -15.97 8.03
C TYR A 44 2.35 -16.33 8.94
N ARG A 45 1.32 -16.96 8.34
CA ARG A 45 0.13 -17.45 9.03
C ARG A 45 -0.37 -18.70 8.32
N ASN A 46 0.28 -19.83 8.57
CA ASN A 46 -0.11 -21.12 7.99
C ASN A 46 -1.23 -21.81 8.80
N PHE A 47 -2.30 -21.07 9.08
CA PHE A 47 -3.53 -21.57 9.70
C PHE A 47 -4.71 -20.70 9.27
N ILE A 48 -5.90 -21.28 9.30
CA ILE A 48 -7.15 -20.54 9.04
C ILE A 48 -7.64 -19.96 10.38
N LYS A 49 -7.81 -18.64 10.45
CA LYS A 49 -8.33 -17.99 11.65
C LYS A 49 -9.83 -18.32 11.79
N PRO A 50 -10.28 -18.93 12.89
CA PRO A 50 -11.69 -19.20 13.11
C PRO A 50 -12.49 -17.91 13.33
N ASP A 51 -13.80 -18.01 13.19
CA ASP A 51 -14.78 -16.99 13.55
C ASP A 51 -14.56 -15.60 12.91
N THR A 52 -14.05 -15.57 11.69
CA THR A 52 -13.91 -14.34 10.92
C THR A 52 -14.48 -14.46 9.52
N TRP A 53 -15.30 -13.48 9.14
CA TRP A 53 -15.86 -13.40 7.79
C TRP A 53 -14.78 -13.31 6.69
N LYS A 54 -13.57 -12.86 7.04
CA LYS A 54 -12.44 -12.72 6.12
C LYS A 54 -11.91 -14.05 5.60
N GLU A 55 -12.23 -15.19 6.26
CA GLU A 55 -11.79 -16.54 5.90
C GLU A 55 -12.95 -17.44 5.40
N THR A 56 -14.17 -16.90 5.25
CA THR A 56 -15.36 -17.73 4.99
C THR A 56 -15.71 -17.93 3.52
N GLY A 57 -15.02 -17.30 2.58
CA GLY A 57 -15.32 -17.38 1.15
C GLY A 57 -16.49 -16.48 0.70
N ASN A 58 -17.01 -15.63 1.59
CA ASN A 58 -18.01 -14.64 1.24
C ASN A 58 -17.37 -13.49 0.44
N SER A 59 -18.19 -12.76 -0.31
CA SER A 59 -17.75 -11.59 -1.08
C SER A 59 -16.99 -10.58 -0.20
N GLY A 60 -15.82 -10.16 -0.64
CA GLY A 60 -14.95 -9.22 0.08
C GLY A 60 -14.02 -9.86 1.11
N GLY A 61 -14.01 -11.20 1.25
CA GLY A 61 -13.00 -11.94 2.01
C GLY A 61 -11.69 -12.08 1.25
N GLY A 62 -10.68 -12.67 1.90
CA GLY A 62 -9.37 -12.95 1.30
C GLY A 62 -8.33 -11.85 1.47
N LEU A 63 -7.11 -12.19 1.07
CA LEU A 63 -5.93 -11.34 1.23
C LEU A 63 -5.97 -10.14 0.28
N THR A 64 -6.47 -10.34 -0.95
CA THR A 64 -6.55 -9.29 -1.97
C THR A 64 -7.48 -8.16 -1.52
N TYR A 65 -8.64 -8.46 -0.95
CA TYR A 65 -9.50 -7.42 -0.37
C TYR A 65 -8.91 -6.83 0.91
N ASN A 66 -8.28 -7.65 1.78
CA ASN A 66 -7.81 -7.21 3.09
C ASN A 66 -6.54 -6.35 2.99
N LEU A 67 -5.45 -6.86 2.40
CA LEU A 67 -4.18 -6.14 2.28
C LEU A 67 -3.98 -5.53 0.89
N GLY A 68 -4.50 -6.17 -0.15
CA GLY A 68 -4.41 -5.67 -1.51
C GLY A 68 -5.10 -4.32 -1.68
N SER A 69 -6.22 -4.07 -0.99
CA SER A 69 -6.89 -2.77 -0.99
C SER A 69 -5.96 -1.62 -0.58
N HIS A 70 -5.11 -1.83 0.42
CA HIS A 70 -4.13 -0.83 0.87
C HIS A 70 -2.97 -0.66 -0.12
N LEU A 71 -2.43 -1.76 -0.67
CA LEU A 71 -1.34 -1.69 -1.64
C LEU A 71 -1.79 -1.00 -2.95
N ILE A 72 -2.98 -1.35 -3.41
CA ILE A 72 -3.60 -0.74 -4.60
C ILE A 72 -3.87 0.73 -4.36
N ASP A 73 -4.44 1.10 -3.21
CA ASP A 73 -4.72 2.48 -2.84
C ASP A 73 -3.45 3.34 -2.85
N GLN A 74 -2.38 2.85 -2.22
CA GLN A 74 -1.08 3.50 -2.22
C GLN A 74 -0.50 3.67 -3.64
N ALA A 75 -0.57 2.63 -4.47
CA ALA A 75 -0.06 2.68 -5.84
C ALA A 75 -0.90 3.61 -6.73
N VAL A 76 -2.23 3.59 -6.61
CA VAL A 76 -3.11 4.51 -7.35
C VAL A 76 -2.88 5.95 -6.94
N LEU A 77 -2.64 6.21 -5.65
CA LEU A 77 -2.32 7.55 -5.16
C LEU A 77 -1.01 8.10 -5.74
N LEU A 78 0.01 7.25 -5.91
CA LEU A 78 1.32 7.64 -6.45
C LEU A 78 1.34 7.73 -7.98
N PHE A 79 0.71 6.79 -8.66
CA PHE A 79 0.91 6.58 -10.09
C PHE A 79 -0.36 6.72 -10.93
N GLY A 80 -1.49 6.97 -10.29
CA GLY A 80 -2.80 7.02 -10.96
C GLY A 80 -3.35 5.63 -11.29
N MET A 81 -4.53 5.62 -11.92
CA MET A 81 -5.18 4.38 -12.35
C MET A 81 -4.38 3.72 -13.47
N PRO A 82 -4.15 2.40 -13.42
CA PRO A 82 -3.57 1.68 -14.54
C PRO A 82 -4.55 1.57 -15.72
N GLU A 83 -4.03 1.53 -16.94
CA GLU A 83 -4.84 1.20 -18.14
C GLU A 83 -5.35 -0.24 -18.08
N ALA A 84 -4.52 -1.14 -17.52
CA ALA A 84 -4.84 -2.55 -17.37
C ALA A 84 -4.08 -3.16 -16.18
N VAL A 85 -4.48 -4.35 -15.76
CA VAL A 85 -3.78 -5.13 -14.76
C VAL A 85 -3.54 -6.57 -15.23
N PHE A 86 -2.43 -7.15 -14.75
CA PHE A 86 -2.20 -8.59 -14.73
C PHE A 86 -2.12 -9.05 -13.28
N ALA A 87 -2.73 -10.17 -12.95
CA ALA A 87 -2.70 -10.69 -11.60
C ALA A 87 -2.56 -12.21 -11.55
N ASP A 88 -1.88 -12.66 -10.50
CA ASP A 88 -1.80 -14.04 -10.04
C ASP A 88 -2.30 -14.07 -8.60
N ILE A 89 -3.45 -14.74 -8.37
CA ILE A 89 -4.15 -14.78 -7.09
C ILE A 89 -4.45 -16.24 -6.77
N ASP A 90 -4.07 -16.71 -5.57
CA ASP A 90 -4.20 -18.14 -5.26
C ASP A 90 -4.57 -18.41 -3.80
N ILE A 91 -5.04 -19.62 -3.56
CA ILE A 91 -5.31 -20.21 -2.23
C ILE A 91 -4.23 -21.25 -2.00
N LEU A 92 -3.21 -20.93 -1.20
CA LEU A 92 -2.04 -21.78 -0.97
C LEU A 92 -2.10 -22.55 0.35
N ARG A 93 -2.85 -22.03 1.35
CA ARG A 93 -2.99 -22.72 2.64
C ARG A 93 -3.94 -23.92 2.53
N THR A 94 -3.59 -25.00 3.21
CA THR A 94 -4.47 -26.17 3.35
C THR A 94 -5.81 -25.76 3.96
N ASP A 95 -6.92 -26.25 3.40
CA ASP A 95 -8.29 -25.92 3.80
C ASP A 95 -8.70 -24.44 3.67
N GLY A 96 -7.89 -23.63 2.98
CA GLY A 96 -8.23 -22.24 2.63
C GLY A 96 -9.49 -22.16 1.78
N LYS A 97 -10.34 -21.14 2.03
CA LYS A 97 -11.57 -20.88 1.25
C LYS A 97 -11.51 -19.54 0.52
N VAL A 98 -10.49 -18.75 0.80
CA VAL A 98 -10.24 -17.42 0.23
C VAL A 98 -8.77 -17.32 -0.14
N ASP A 99 -8.46 -16.40 -1.05
CA ASP A 99 -7.08 -16.13 -1.45
C ASP A 99 -6.21 -15.71 -0.26
N ASP A 100 -4.98 -16.18 -0.28
CA ASP A 100 -3.95 -15.91 0.72
C ASP A 100 -2.57 -15.61 0.10
N TYR A 101 -2.57 -15.50 -1.22
CA TYR A 101 -1.49 -15.01 -2.06
C TYR A 101 -2.06 -14.13 -3.17
N PHE A 102 -1.40 -13.03 -3.47
CA PHE A 102 -1.56 -12.32 -4.72
C PHE A 102 -0.27 -11.66 -5.19
N MET A 103 -0.12 -11.53 -6.51
CA MET A 103 0.77 -10.62 -7.20
C MET A 103 -0.06 -9.87 -8.25
N ILE A 104 -0.02 -8.53 -8.20
CA ILE A 104 -0.75 -7.65 -9.14
C ILE A 104 0.26 -6.71 -9.79
N ARG A 105 0.27 -6.65 -11.12
CA ARG A 105 1.08 -5.71 -11.90
C ARG A 105 0.17 -4.68 -12.54
N PHE A 106 0.51 -3.40 -12.38
CA PHE A 106 -0.11 -2.32 -13.11
C PHE A 106 0.51 -2.19 -14.51
N ILE A 107 -0.32 -2.01 -15.50
CA ILE A 107 0.08 -1.76 -16.88
C ILE A 107 -0.23 -0.30 -17.19
N ARG A 108 0.81 0.49 -17.50
CA ARG A 108 0.72 1.90 -17.88
C ARG A 108 -0.14 2.74 -16.92
N PRO A 109 0.27 2.94 -15.66
CA PRO A 109 -0.46 3.83 -14.75
C PRO A 109 -0.51 5.27 -15.30
N SER A 110 -1.64 5.95 -15.14
CA SER A 110 -1.96 7.18 -15.87
C SER A 110 -1.05 8.38 -15.58
N LEU A 111 -0.47 8.46 -14.38
CA LEU A 111 0.47 9.53 -13.99
C LEU A 111 1.93 9.17 -14.23
N ALA A 112 2.24 7.89 -14.46
CA ALA A 112 3.61 7.39 -14.63
C ALA A 112 3.63 6.12 -15.52
N PRO A 113 3.31 6.24 -16.82
CA PRO A 113 3.06 5.09 -17.70
C PRO A 113 4.28 4.16 -17.91
N ASP A 114 5.48 4.65 -17.67
CA ASP A 114 6.71 3.87 -17.84
C ASP A 114 7.15 3.13 -16.56
N VAL A 115 6.55 3.46 -15.39
CA VAL A 115 6.90 2.81 -14.12
C VAL A 115 6.34 1.39 -14.08
N LYS A 116 7.19 0.44 -13.69
CA LYS A 116 6.80 -0.95 -13.44
C LYS A 116 6.32 -1.06 -12.00
N VAL A 117 5.02 -1.23 -11.80
CA VAL A 117 4.41 -1.35 -10.47
C VAL A 117 4.04 -2.79 -10.21
N THR A 118 4.58 -3.36 -9.13
CA THR A 118 4.27 -4.72 -8.65
C THR A 118 3.81 -4.66 -7.19
N LEU A 119 2.66 -5.24 -6.92
CA LEU A 119 2.05 -5.34 -5.59
C LEU A 119 1.92 -6.81 -5.23
N LYS A 120 2.40 -7.20 -4.04
CA LYS A 120 2.44 -8.61 -3.63
C LYS A 120 2.07 -8.78 -2.15
N ALA A 121 1.35 -9.83 -1.82
CA ALA A 121 1.22 -10.27 -0.44
C ALA A 121 1.05 -11.79 -0.36
N SER A 122 1.48 -12.36 0.75
CA SER A 122 1.27 -13.78 1.05
C SER A 122 1.20 -14.03 2.56
N TYR A 123 0.39 -15.01 2.95
CA TYR A 123 0.38 -15.54 4.31
C TYR A 123 1.40 -16.66 4.53
N LEU A 124 2.21 -17.02 3.53
CA LEU A 124 3.23 -18.08 3.65
C LEU A 124 4.67 -17.55 3.52
N MET A 125 4.88 -16.25 3.72
CA MET A 125 6.22 -15.65 3.76
C MET A 125 6.74 -15.63 5.21
N ARG A 126 7.57 -16.60 5.58
CA ARG A 126 8.22 -16.66 6.89
C ARG A 126 9.42 -15.73 6.97
N GLU A 127 10.21 -15.66 5.91
CA GLU A 127 11.24 -14.64 5.73
C GLU A 127 10.63 -13.43 5.04
N ALA A 128 10.72 -12.27 5.67
CA ALA A 128 10.09 -11.06 5.18
C ALA A 128 10.89 -10.48 4.00
N GLU A 129 10.22 -10.36 2.86
CA GLU A 129 10.70 -9.52 1.77
C GLU A 129 10.64 -8.02 2.19
N PRO A 130 11.42 -7.14 1.52
CA PRO A 130 11.28 -5.70 1.74
C PRO A 130 9.84 -5.23 1.55
N ARG A 131 9.40 -4.32 2.41
CA ARG A 131 8.08 -3.70 2.33
C ARG A 131 7.93 -2.84 1.08
N PHE A 132 9.00 -2.09 0.75
CA PHE A 132 9.12 -1.31 -0.48
C PHE A 132 10.49 -1.49 -1.10
N VAL A 133 10.50 -1.62 -2.44
CA VAL A 133 11.69 -1.53 -3.29
C VAL A 133 11.39 -0.55 -4.41
N LEU A 134 12.20 0.50 -4.50
CA LEU A 134 12.10 1.51 -5.54
C LEU A 134 13.42 1.60 -6.29
N HIS A 135 13.35 1.58 -7.61
CA HIS A 135 14.50 1.80 -8.49
C HIS A 135 14.22 2.97 -9.43
N GLY A 136 15.17 3.86 -9.52
CA GLY A 136 15.14 4.99 -10.44
C GLY A 136 16.46 5.14 -11.20
N THR A 137 16.54 6.15 -12.03
CA THR A 137 17.71 6.38 -12.92
C THR A 137 18.95 6.88 -12.17
N LEU A 138 18.79 7.40 -10.95
CA LEU A 138 19.90 7.88 -10.11
C LEU A 138 20.15 6.99 -8.89
N GLY A 139 19.23 6.09 -8.55
CA GLY A 139 19.43 5.28 -7.36
C GLY A 139 18.27 4.38 -6.99
N SER A 140 18.35 3.81 -5.79
CA SER A 140 17.38 2.87 -5.25
C SER A 140 17.05 3.20 -3.80
N PHE A 141 15.84 2.83 -3.39
CA PHE A 141 15.42 2.86 -1.99
C PHE A 141 14.82 1.52 -1.61
N VAL A 142 15.24 0.98 -0.48
CA VAL A 142 14.74 -0.29 0.07
C VAL A 142 14.30 -0.08 1.51
N LYS A 143 13.07 -0.43 1.81
CA LYS A 143 12.47 -0.35 3.14
C LYS A 143 12.05 -1.74 3.62
N CYS A 144 12.60 -2.19 4.73
CA CYS A 144 12.17 -3.40 5.40
C CYS A 144 11.23 -3.08 6.58
N GLY A 145 10.42 -4.05 6.99
CA GLY A 145 9.44 -3.88 8.07
C GLY A 145 8.24 -3.04 7.66
N THR A 146 7.22 -3.06 8.49
CA THR A 146 5.96 -2.31 8.31
C THR A 146 5.81 -1.27 9.40
N ASP A 147 4.98 -0.26 9.18
CA ASP A 147 4.59 0.73 10.19
C ASP A 147 4.10 0.06 11.49
N LYS A 148 4.40 0.66 12.63
CA LYS A 148 4.14 0.12 13.97
C LYS A 148 2.85 0.60 14.60
N GLN A 149 2.20 1.61 14.05
CA GLN A 149 1.05 2.26 14.68
C GLN A 149 -0.10 1.27 14.96
N GLU A 150 -0.42 0.36 14.00
CA GLU A 150 -1.45 -0.66 14.20
C GLU A 150 -1.11 -1.58 15.40
N ALA A 151 0.15 -2.02 15.49
CA ALA A 151 0.60 -2.87 16.59
C ALA A 151 0.58 -2.13 17.94
N ALA A 152 0.92 -0.85 17.97
CA ALA A 152 0.87 0.00 19.16
C ALA A 152 -0.58 0.18 19.64
N LEU A 153 -1.51 0.50 18.72
CA LEU A 153 -2.93 0.59 19.03
C LEU A 153 -3.52 -0.72 19.58
N LEU A 154 -3.10 -1.87 19.03
CA LEU A 154 -3.54 -3.19 19.53
C LEU A 154 -3.03 -3.49 20.95
N ARG A 155 -1.91 -2.86 21.38
CA ARG A 155 -1.42 -2.91 22.77
C ARG A 155 -2.11 -1.89 23.69
N GLY A 156 -3.00 -1.05 23.15
CA GLY A 156 -3.69 0.01 23.91
C GLY A 156 -2.90 1.31 24.05
N GLU A 157 -1.82 1.49 23.28
CA GLU A 157 -1.07 2.75 23.23
C GLU A 157 -1.88 3.81 22.48
N MET A 158 -1.71 5.08 22.84
CA MET A 158 -2.49 6.18 22.28
C MET A 158 -1.64 7.05 21.35
N PRO A 159 -2.23 7.59 20.25
CA PRO A 159 -1.51 8.39 19.25
C PRO A 159 -1.01 9.76 19.74
N ASP A 160 -1.35 10.18 20.94
CA ASP A 160 -0.91 11.42 21.58
C ASP A 160 0.40 11.30 22.39
N GLN A 161 0.98 10.09 22.40
CA GLN A 161 2.24 9.86 23.12
C GLN A 161 3.44 10.44 22.36
N PRO A 162 4.48 10.91 23.07
CA PRO A 162 5.73 11.31 22.43
C PRO A 162 6.30 10.20 21.55
N CYS A 163 6.94 10.58 20.46
CA CYS A 163 7.54 9.65 19.47
C CYS A 163 6.56 8.68 18.81
N TRP A 164 5.26 8.98 18.83
CA TRP A 164 4.27 8.19 18.11
C TRP A 164 4.61 8.12 16.61
N GLY A 165 4.56 6.89 16.07
CA GLY A 165 4.82 6.66 14.65
C GLY A 165 6.28 6.83 14.21
N GLU A 166 7.20 7.17 15.12
CA GLU A 166 8.62 7.26 14.81
C GLU A 166 9.24 5.88 14.63
N GLU A 167 10.17 5.78 13.69
CA GLU A 167 10.97 4.58 13.46
C GLU A 167 12.34 4.71 14.13
N THR A 168 12.87 3.61 14.65
CA THR A 168 14.26 3.54 15.12
C THR A 168 15.22 3.53 13.92
N GLU A 169 16.47 3.90 14.12
CA GLU A 169 17.48 3.89 13.06
C GLU A 169 17.58 2.54 12.33
N ALA A 170 17.45 1.44 13.05
CA ALA A 170 17.50 0.08 12.47
C ALA A 170 16.30 -0.21 11.53
N GLU A 171 15.18 0.47 11.71
CA GLU A 171 13.97 0.31 10.93
C GLU A 171 13.88 1.24 9.71
N LEU A 172 14.72 2.30 9.68
CA LEU A 172 14.77 3.22 8.56
C LEU A 172 15.14 2.50 7.26
N GLY A 173 14.56 2.97 6.15
CA GLY A 173 14.91 2.50 4.82
C GLY A 173 16.33 2.88 4.43
N TRP A 174 16.89 2.15 3.48
CA TRP A 174 18.22 2.40 2.92
C TRP A 174 18.06 3.08 1.56
N ILE A 175 18.69 4.26 1.40
CA ILE A 175 18.80 4.93 0.12
C ILE A 175 20.24 4.82 -0.41
N HIS A 176 20.34 4.46 -1.70
CA HIS A 176 21.58 4.49 -2.44
C HIS A 176 21.31 5.27 -3.75
N THR A 177 21.86 6.46 -3.86
CA THR A 177 21.57 7.39 -4.97
C THR A 177 22.72 8.33 -5.24
N GLU A 178 22.63 9.04 -6.37
CA GLU A 178 23.56 10.12 -6.75
C GLU A 178 22.87 11.47 -6.58
N ILE A 179 23.46 12.38 -5.78
CA ILE A 179 23.03 13.77 -5.62
C ILE A 179 24.24 14.66 -5.92
N ASP A 180 24.08 15.61 -6.81
CA ASP A 180 25.18 16.55 -7.23
C ASP A 180 26.46 15.82 -7.66
N ARG A 181 26.32 14.70 -8.36
CA ARG A 181 27.41 13.79 -8.80
C ARG A 181 28.20 13.14 -7.66
N GLN A 182 27.58 13.08 -6.49
CA GLN A 182 28.14 12.37 -5.34
C GLN A 182 27.26 11.17 -5.00
N GLU A 183 27.88 10.01 -4.93
CA GLU A 183 27.21 8.78 -4.49
C GLU A 183 26.90 8.86 -3.00
N ILE A 184 25.67 8.60 -2.62
CA ILE A 184 25.17 8.59 -1.25
C ILE A 184 24.56 7.22 -0.98
N SER A 185 25.06 6.55 0.06
CA SER A 185 24.53 5.27 0.52
C SER A 185 24.38 5.30 2.04
N ARG A 186 23.12 5.40 2.54
CA ARG A 186 22.85 5.55 3.98
C ARG A 186 21.41 5.18 4.35
N ARG A 187 21.15 5.10 5.65
CA ARG A 187 19.78 5.16 6.18
C ARG A 187 19.15 6.50 5.83
N TYR A 188 17.88 6.45 5.38
CA TYR A 188 17.13 7.65 5.06
C TYR A 188 16.21 8.00 6.24
N PRO A 189 16.22 9.25 6.74
CA PRO A 189 15.34 9.66 7.83
C PRO A 189 13.87 9.45 7.45
N GLY A 190 13.14 8.68 8.26
CA GLY A 190 11.73 8.40 8.00
C GLY A 190 10.83 9.56 8.43
N ILE A 191 9.69 9.70 7.76
CA ILE A 191 8.60 10.57 8.23
C ILE A 191 7.79 9.77 9.25
N PRO A 192 7.55 10.28 10.47
CA PRO A 192 6.73 9.60 11.46
C PRO A 192 5.32 9.30 10.93
N GLY A 193 4.84 8.09 11.20
CA GLY A 193 3.48 7.70 10.88
C GLY A 193 2.45 8.48 11.69
N ASN A 194 1.29 8.78 11.11
CA ASN A 194 0.27 9.60 11.78
C ASN A 194 -1.16 9.20 11.39
N TYR A 195 -1.71 8.15 11.99
CA TYR A 195 -3.11 7.77 11.75
C TYR A 195 -4.12 8.85 12.16
N GLY A 196 -3.72 9.77 13.05
CA GLY A 196 -4.51 10.96 13.37
C GLY A 196 -4.79 11.83 12.15
N GLY A 197 -3.91 11.81 11.15
CA GLY A 197 -4.07 12.54 9.90
C GLY A 197 -5.36 12.18 9.13
N PHE A 198 -5.83 10.94 9.23
CA PHE A 198 -7.12 10.55 8.68
C PHE A 198 -8.28 11.32 9.32
N TYR A 199 -8.33 11.35 10.65
CA TYR A 199 -9.38 12.06 11.39
C TYR A 199 -9.25 13.59 11.24
N GLN A 200 -8.03 14.11 11.17
CA GLN A 200 -7.77 15.51 10.90
C GLN A 200 -8.32 15.90 9.51
N ASN A 201 -8.14 15.09 8.49
CA ASN A 201 -8.70 15.33 7.17
C ASN A 201 -10.24 15.32 7.15
N ILE A 202 -10.87 14.42 7.91
CA ILE A 202 -12.32 14.42 8.09
C ILE A 202 -12.80 15.71 8.77
N TYR A 203 -12.14 16.13 9.86
CA TYR A 203 -12.45 17.39 10.54
C TYR A 203 -12.32 18.60 9.60
N GLU A 204 -11.23 18.68 8.87
CA GLU A 204 -10.98 19.75 7.91
C GLU A 204 -12.00 19.78 6.77
N HIS A 205 -12.42 18.61 6.30
CA HIS A 205 -13.47 18.50 5.29
C HIS A 205 -14.80 19.06 5.82
N LEU A 206 -15.22 18.60 6.99
CA LEU A 206 -16.51 18.98 7.58
C LEU A 206 -16.58 20.42 8.06
N ARG A 207 -15.47 20.99 8.53
CA ARG A 207 -15.42 22.31 9.15
C ARG A 207 -14.87 23.41 8.25
N LEU A 208 -13.94 23.05 7.35
CA LEU A 208 -13.19 24.00 6.53
C LEU A 208 -13.46 23.83 5.03
N GLY A 209 -14.25 22.84 4.62
CA GLY A 209 -14.54 22.53 3.21
C GLY A 209 -13.35 22.02 2.41
N LYS A 210 -12.27 21.56 3.08
CA LYS A 210 -11.11 21.01 2.38
C LYS A 210 -11.46 19.69 1.67
N PRO A 211 -10.76 19.31 0.59
CA PRO A 211 -10.98 18.04 -0.09
C PRO A 211 -10.81 16.83 0.85
N LEU A 212 -11.70 15.86 0.72
CA LEU A 212 -11.60 14.59 1.42
C LEU A 212 -10.56 13.72 0.71
N GLN A 213 -9.54 13.26 1.44
CA GLN A 213 -8.43 12.47 0.86
C GLN A 213 -8.80 11.01 0.60
N THR A 214 -9.78 10.47 1.33
CA THR A 214 -10.22 9.07 1.23
C THR A 214 -11.72 9.02 0.95
N GLY A 215 -12.12 9.67 -0.12
CA GLY A 215 -13.52 9.75 -0.54
C GLY A 215 -14.02 8.49 -1.25
N ALA A 216 -15.33 8.41 -1.45
CA ALA A 216 -15.96 7.28 -2.12
C ALA A 216 -15.41 7.00 -3.53
N HIS A 217 -15.03 8.05 -4.26
CA HIS A 217 -14.48 7.91 -5.61
C HIS A 217 -13.12 7.19 -5.61
N ASP A 218 -12.24 7.53 -4.66
CA ASP A 218 -10.93 6.90 -4.56
C ASP A 218 -11.06 5.41 -4.29
N ILE A 219 -11.98 5.07 -3.37
CA ILE A 219 -12.22 3.67 -3.02
C ILE A 219 -12.88 2.88 -4.14
N LEU A 220 -13.74 3.50 -4.93
CA LEU A 220 -14.30 2.87 -6.12
C LEU A 220 -13.20 2.47 -7.11
N ASN A 221 -12.18 3.30 -7.28
CA ASN A 221 -11.03 2.99 -8.12
C ASN A 221 -10.24 1.78 -7.58
N VAL A 222 -10.04 1.69 -6.27
CA VAL A 222 -9.41 0.53 -5.63
C VAL A 222 -10.21 -0.75 -5.90
N ILE A 223 -11.53 -0.71 -5.72
CA ILE A 223 -12.39 -1.87 -5.99
C ILE A 223 -12.36 -2.29 -7.46
N ARG A 224 -12.38 -1.34 -8.40
CA ARG A 224 -12.24 -1.64 -9.83
C ARG A 224 -10.95 -2.40 -10.15
N VAL A 225 -9.84 -2.00 -9.54
CA VAL A 225 -8.56 -2.70 -9.71
C VAL A 225 -8.62 -4.11 -9.11
N ILE A 226 -9.21 -4.29 -7.92
CA ILE A 226 -9.39 -5.61 -7.29
C ILE A 226 -10.23 -6.53 -8.19
N GLU A 227 -11.38 -6.06 -8.67
CA GLU A 227 -12.27 -6.85 -9.55
C GLU A 227 -11.58 -7.22 -10.86
N ALA A 228 -10.82 -6.28 -11.45
CA ALA A 228 -10.02 -6.56 -12.65
C ALA A 228 -8.90 -7.57 -12.38
N ALA A 229 -8.28 -7.54 -11.19
CA ALA A 229 -7.27 -8.52 -10.77
C ALA A 229 -7.87 -9.93 -10.66
N TYR A 230 -9.02 -10.08 -10.02
CA TYR A 230 -9.71 -11.40 -9.99
C TYR A 230 -10.09 -11.89 -11.38
N ARG A 231 -10.57 -11.01 -12.26
CA ARG A 231 -10.83 -11.36 -13.66
C ARG A 231 -9.56 -11.78 -14.39
N SER A 232 -8.44 -11.07 -14.15
CA SER A 232 -7.13 -11.42 -14.73
C SER A 232 -6.71 -12.84 -14.34
N GLN A 233 -6.87 -13.20 -13.07
CA GLN A 233 -6.61 -14.56 -12.58
C GLN A 233 -7.52 -15.59 -13.24
N GLN A 234 -8.82 -15.33 -13.34
CA GLN A 234 -9.78 -16.26 -13.93
C GLN A 234 -9.56 -16.47 -15.42
N GLU A 235 -9.34 -15.38 -16.16
CA GLU A 235 -9.18 -15.39 -17.61
C GLU A 235 -7.73 -15.63 -18.05
N ARG A 236 -6.76 -15.62 -17.12
CA ARG A 236 -5.31 -15.79 -17.32
C ARG A 236 -4.74 -14.84 -18.37
N LYS A 237 -5.19 -13.59 -18.32
CA LYS A 237 -4.77 -12.55 -19.26
C LYS A 237 -4.76 -11.16 -18.61
N ILE A 238 -4.17 -10.19 -19.30
CA ILE A 238 -4.26 -8.77 -18.95
C ILE A 238 -5.71 -8.30 -19.12
N ILE A 239 -6.24 -7.59 -18.10
CA ILE A 239 -7.59 -7.00 -18.12
C ILE A 239 -7.49 -5.49 -18.17
N GLU A 240 -8.10 -4.88 -19.19
CA GLU A 240 -8.23 -3.43 -19.31
C GLU A 240 -9.26 -2.88 -18.31
N LEU A 241 -8.92 -1.74 -17.73
CA LEU A 241 -9.79 -0.95 -16.84
C LEU A 241 -10.44 0.15 -17.67
N LYS A 242 -11.74 0.03 -17.87
CA LYS A 242 -12.58 1.03 -18.55
C LYS A 242 -13.13 2.06 -17.60
#